data_684a242c6ba0425bfc80635c251f6bcc
#
_entry.id   684a242c6ba0425bfc80635c251f6bcc
#
_cell.length_a   1.000
_cell.length_b   1.000
_cell.length_c   1.000
_cell.angle_alpha   90.00
_cell.angle_beta   90.00
_cell.angle_gamma   90.00
#
_symmetry.space_group_name_H-M   'P 1'
#
loop_
_entity.id
_entity.type
_entity.pdbx_description
1 polymer ?
#
loop_
_entity_poly.entity_id
_entity_poly.type
_entity_poly.pdbx_seq_one_letter_code
_entity_poly.pdbx_strand_id
1 'polypeptide(L)'
;MANHGLKFYRTDKDMDLGGRDGVTDKSDVVLIKVNAQWKYRGCTNSDVVRGLIQRVLEHPDGFDGEIVLFENGQGGGSLDCDTMWGGRYPDTGVHANAEEESHSFSYLVDAVFDDSRVSKYLLDPIRETFISKEDHSTDGYRKLFNVSYPCFTTAKGNRIELKEGIWNSESYDQNLKVINIPVLKHHDGCGITGALKSFYGVLSMADGKEGERHYEKLGQHCGKMMAKVRAPVINILDCIWVTQVAWAGYPPENTTRRDQLLASIDPVALDYWASKHLLYPIDNNDEHHPDKFAVLRNHLTQAKDVINSEGGINGHKVTLNESDINVHTLRCTGNFHRF
;
A
#
# COMPACT_ATOMS: atom_id res chain seq x y z
N MET A 1 17.85 2.81 -3.24
CA MET A 1 17.43 1.55 -3.89
C MET A 1 18.53 1.03 -4.83
N ALA A 2 18.87 1.71 -5.89
CA ALA A 2 19.86 1.22 -6.88
C ALA A 2 21.22 0.84 -6.29
N ASN A 3 21.77 1.61 -5.35
CA ASN A 3 23.06 1.32 -4.69
C ASN A 3 23.02 0.08 -3.78
N HIS A 4 21.85 -0.54 -3.59
CA HIS A 4 21.63 -1.72 -2.75
C HIS A 4 21.05 -2.90 -3.54
N GLY A 5 21.23 -2.89 -4.87
CA GLY A 5 20.85 -3.99 -5.75
C GLY A 5 19.38 -4.02 -6.17
N LEU A 6 18.50 -3.18 -5.62
CA LEU A 6 17.10 -3.10 -6.07
C LEU A 6 16.97 -2.08 -7.20
N LYS A 7 16.80 -2.56 -8.42
CA LYS A 7 16.55 -1.74 -9.60
C LYS A 7 15.04 -1.49 -9.75
N PHE A 8 14.68 -0.30 -10.22
CA PHE A 8 13.27 0.03 -10.43
C PHE A 8 12.75 -0.50 -11.77
N TYR A 9 13.49 -0.25 -12.84
CA TYR A 9 13.11 -0.68 -14.17
C TYR A 9 13.72 -2.04 -14.54
N ARG A 10 12.91 -2.94 -15.06
CA ARG A 10 13.38 -4.15 -15.75
C ARG A 10 13.71 -3.80 -17.19
N THR A 11 14.99 -3.73 -17.48
CA THR A 11 15.51 -3.34 -18.81
C THR A 11 16.91 -3.89 -19.00
N ASP A 12 17.31 -4.11 -20.26
CA ASP A 12 18.70 -4.43 -20.62
C ASP A 12 19.59 -3.19 -20.78
N LYS A 13 19.01 -1.98 -20.63
CA LYS A 13 19.80 -0.74 -20.69
C LYS A 13 20.63 -0.58 -19.43
N ASP A 14 21.90 -0.19 -19.60
CA ASP A 14 22.79 0.12 -18.49
C ASP A 14 22.47 1.52 -17.93
N MET A 15 21.84 1.52 -16.75
CA MET A 15 21.44 2.74 -16.07
C MET A 15 21.28 2.51 -14.55
N ASP A 16 21.40 3.58 -13.77
CA ASP A 16 21.37 3.51 -12.31
C ASP A 16 20.09 2.84 -11.76
N LEU A 17 18.93 3.16 -12.34
CA LEU A 17 17.63 2.66 -11.90
C LEU A 17 17.17 1.41 -12.69
N GLY A 18 17.89 0.98 -13.72
CA GLY A 18 17.51 -0.14 -14.59
C GLY A 18 18.38 -1.38 -14.42
N GLY A 19 17.83 -2.52 -14.74
CA GLY A 19 18.51 -3.81 -14.74
C GLY A 19 17.54 -4.96 -14.99
N ARG A 20 18.08 -6.16 -15.32
CA ARG A 20 17.29 -7.36 -15.65
C ARG A 20 16.36 -7.80 -14.52
N ASP A 21 16.75 -7.54 -13.27
CA ASP A 21 15.99 -7.88 -12.06
C ASP A 21 15.18 -6.68 -11.53
N GLY A 22 14.88 -5.70 -12.39
CA GLY A 22 14.05 -4.55 -12.02
C GLY A 22 12.62 -4.93 -11.63
N VAL A 23 12.02 -4.12 -10.76
CA VAL A 23 10.70 -4.42 -10.19
C VAL A 23 9.55 -4.15 -11.13
N THR A 24 9.72 -3.25 -12.12
CA THR A 24 8.69 -2.90 -13.12
C THR A 24 9.18 -3.13 -14.53
N ASP A 25 8.39 -3.84 -15.34
CA ASP A 25 8.59 -4.00 -16.78
C ASP A 25 7.72 -2.99 -17.54
N LYS A 26 8.08 -2.68 -18.78
CA LYS A 26 7.33 -1.73 -19.62
C LYS A 26 5.89 -2.15 -19.89
N SER A 27 5.60 -3.46 -19.87
CA SER A 27 4.29 -4.06 -20.17
C SER A 27 3.52 -4.50 -18.91
N ASP A 28 4.04 -4.21 -17.71
CA ASP A 28 3.37 -4.61 -16.48
C ASP A 28 2.05 -3.86 -16.28
N VAL A 29 1.08 -4.53 -15.66
CA VAL A 29 -0.03 -3.87 -14.97
C VAL A 29 0.42 -3.61 -13.53
N VAL A 30 0.58 -2.35 -13.20
CA VAL A 30 1.08 -1.88 -11.89
C VAL A 30 -0.07 -1.40 -11.03
N LEU A 31 -0.46 -2.19 -10.06
CA LEU A 31 -1.45 -1.80 -9.05
C LEU A 31 -0.76 -1.00 -7.94
N ILE A 32 -1.16 0.25 -7.75
CA ILE A 32 -0.68 1.10 -6.66
C ILE A 32 -1.74 1.12 -5.57
N LYS A 33 -1.44 0.44 -4.45
CA LYS A 33 -2.30 0.41 -3.27
C LYS A 33 -2.01 1.62 -2.39
N VAL A 34 -3.03 2.44 -2.15
CA VAL A 34 -2.97 3.64 -1.31
C VAL A 34 -3.84 3.47 -0.06
N ASN A 35 -3.71 4.35 0.94
CA ASN A 35 -4.71 4.52 1.99
C ASN A 35 -5.64 5.67 1.61
N ALA A 36 -6.91 5.40 1.39
CA ALA A 36 -7.94 6.37 1.03
C ALA A 36 -9.22 6.26 1.88
N GLN A 37 -9.18 5.49 2.98
CA GLN A 37 -10.29 5.41 3.94
C GLN A 37 -10.52 6.72 4.71
N TRP A 38 -9.46 7.50 4.91
CA TRP A 38 -9.45 8.77 5.60
C TRP A 38 -9.03 9.89 4.66
N LYS A 39 -9.25 11.14 5.02
CA LYS A 39 -8.76 12.33 4.31
C LYS A 39 -7.71 13.09 5.11
N TYR A 40 -7.27 14.24 4.65
CA TYR A 40 -6.16 15.01 5.23
C TYR A 40 -4.89 14.14 5.37
N ARG A 41 -4.15 14.29 6.45
CA ARG A 41 -2.92 13.52 6.71
C ARG A 41 -3.18 12.04 7.08
N GLY A 42 -4.45 11.63 7.11
CA GLY A 42 -4.86 10.25 7.35
C GLY A 42 -4.83 9.35 6.11
N CYS A 43 -4.74 9.92 4.90
CA CYS A 43 -4.55 9.20 3.63
C CYS A 43 -3.08 9.23 3.19
N THR A 44 -2.73 8.38 2.24
CA THR A 44 -1.42 8.40 1.57
C THR A 44 -1.18 9.76 0.92
N ASN A 45 0.04 10.27 0.97
CA ASN A 45 0.41 11.52 0.32
C ASN A 45 0.29 11.39 -1.21
N SER A 46 -0.57 12.18 -1.82
CA SER A 46 -0.85 12.07 -3.26
C SER A 46 0.27 12.62 -4.13
N ASP A 47 1.12 13.53 -3.63
CA ASP A 47 2.33 13.97 -4.36
C ASP A 47 3.35 12.83 -4.48
N VAL A 48 3.47 11.97 -3.47
CA VAL A 48 4.28 10.75 -3.55
C VAL A 48 3.74 9.79 -4.60
N VAL A 49 2.41 9.61 -4.63
CA VAL A 49 1.73 8.77 -5.64
C VAL A 49 1.95 9.33 -7.04
N ARG A 50 1.79 10.65 -7.22
CA ARG A 50 2.07 11.36 -8.48
C ARG A 50 3.50 11.10 -8.97
N GLY A 51 4.49 11.28 -8.07
CA GLY A 51 5.89 11.02 -8.41
C GLY A 51 6.16 9.57 -8.80
N LEU A 52 5.48 8.59 -8.17
CA LEU A 52 5.60 7.19 -8.54
C LEU A 52 4.96 6.89 -9.90
N ILE A 53 3.74 7.39 -10.17
CA ILE A 53 3.09 7.23 -11.47
C ILE A 53 4.00 7.77 -12.58
N GLN A 54 4.49 8.99 -12.42
CA GLN A 54 5.41 9.60 -13.36
C GLN A 54 6.65 8.71 -13.58
N ARG A 55 7.23 8.19 -12.51
CA ARG A 55 8.40 7.31 -12.59
C ARG A 55 8.11 6.02 -13.36
N VAL A 56 6.92 5.42 -13.24
CA VAL A 56 6.54 4.24 -14.02
C VAL A 56 6.34 4.61 -15.50
N LEU A 57 5.66 5.72 -15.80
CA LEU A 57 5.45 6.20 -17.16
C LEU A 57 6.75 6.52 -17.92
N GLU A 58 7.79 6.95 -17.17
CA GLU A 58 9.14 7.25 -17.69
C GLU A 58 10.00 5.98 -17.90
N HIS A 59 9.39 4.79 -17.98
CA HIS A 59 10.15 3.55 -18.24
C HIS A 59 11.05 3.70 -19.47
N PRO A 60 12.36 3.38 -19.38
CA PRO A 60 13.35 3.66 -20.43
C PRO A 60 13.07 2.96 -21.77
N ASP A 61 12.29 1.88 -21.75
CA ASP A 61 11.89 1.13 -22.94
C ASP A 61 10.51 1.55 -23.49
N GLY A 62 9.93 2.62 -22.91
CA GLY A 62 8.57 3.08 -23.21
C GLY A 62 7.52 2.23 -22.50
N PHE A 63 6.82 2.82 -21.52
CA PHE A 63 5.76 2.11 -20.79
C PHE A 63 4.50 1.98 -21.66
N ASP A 64 4.04 0.76 -21.87
CA ASP A 64 2.83 0.40 -22.63
C ASP A 64 1.81 -0.42 -21.81
N GLY A 65 2.14 -0.69 -20.55
CA GLY A 65 1.29 -1.36 -19.59
C GLY A 65 0.11 -0.52 -19.06
N GLU A 66 -0.30 -0.77 -17.83
CA GLU A 66 -1.33 0.02 -17.15
C GLU A 66 -0.93 0.28 -15.69
N ILE A 67 -1.22 1.48 -15.19
CA ILE A 67 -1.10 1.85 -13.78
C ILE A 67 -2.50 2.01 -13.22
N VAL A 68 -2.81 1.32 -12.13
CA VAL A 68 -4.13 1.35 -11.49
C VAL A 68 -3.98 1.77 -10.03
N LEU A 69 -4.49 2.95 -9.68
CA LEU A 69 -4.66 3.31 -8.27
C LEU A 69 -5.84 2.54 -7.68
N PHE A 70 -5.63 1.78 -6.61
CA PHE A 70 -6.73 1.02 -6.02
C PHE A 70 -6.75 1.08 -4.50
N GLU A 71 -7.96 0.99 -3.94
CA GLU A 71 -8.20 0.98 -2.50
C GLU A 71 -9.54 0.29 -2.20
N ASN A 72 -9.62 -0.29 -1.02
CA ASN A 72 -10.88 -0.66 -0.36
C ASN A 72 -11.00 0.15 0.94
N GLY A 73 -11.80 1.18 0.91
CA GLY A 73 -12.07 2.04 2.06
C GLY A 73 -13.05 1.45 3.06
N GLN A 74 -13.39 0.18 2.91
CA GLN A 74 -14.28 -0.56 3.82
C GLN A 74 -15.69 0.06 3.94
N GLY A 75 -16.20 0.58 2.84
CA GLY A 75 -17.51 1.22 2.75
C GLY A 75 -17.50 2.69 3.15
N GLY A 76 -16.37 3.25 3.45
CA GLY A 76 -16.18 4.66 3.79
C GLY A 76 -15.03 5.31 3.02
N GLY A 77 -14.38 4.57 2.13
CA GLY A 77 -13.28 5.08 1.33
C GLY A 77 -13.72 5.87 0.12
N SER A 78 -12.87 6.79 -0.28
CA SER A 78 -13.06 7.60 -1.47
C SER A 78 -11.70 7.95 -2.07
N LEU A 79 -11.54 7.71 -3.37
CA LEU A 79 -10.36 8.15 -4.11
C LEU A 79 -10.36 9.66 -4.37
N ASP A 80 -11.45 10.35 -4.02
CA ASP A 80 -11.58 11.80 -4.09
C ASP A 80 -11.10 12.51 -2.80
N CYS A 81 -10.67 11.77 -1.77
CA CYS A 81 -10.23 12.30 -0.48
C CYS A 81 -11.30 13.18 0.19
N ASP A 82 -12.58 12.84 0.03
CA ASP A 82 -13.74 13.58 0.53
C ASP A 82 -14.58 12.79 1.55
N THR A 83 -14.10 11.65 1.99
CA THR A 83 -14.80 10.76 2.92
C THR A 83 -15.28 11.47 4.19
N MET A 84 -16.45 11.07 4.67
CA MET A 84 -17.03 11.52 5.96
C MET A 84 -17.04 10.40 7.01
N TRP A 85 -16.21 9.37 6.82
CA TRP A 85 -16.20 8.19 7.66
C TRP A 85 -16.22 8.50 9.16
N GLY A 86 -17.25 7.98 9.83
CA GLY A 86 -17.43 8.15 11.27
C GLY A 86 -17.78 9.58 11.72
N GLY A 87 -18.16 10.50 10.82
CA GLY A 87 -18.50 11.88 11.18
C GLY A 87 -17.37 12.66 11.83
N ARG A 88 -16.12 12.29 11.54
CA ARG A 88 -14.92 12.80 12.23
C ARG A 88 -14.35 14.08 11.60
N TYR A 89 -14.90 14.51 10.49
CA TYR A 89 -14.41 15.68 9.73
C TYR A 89 -15.43 16.80 9.74
N PRO A 90 -15.00 18.08 9.65
CA PRO A 90 -15.88 19.24 9.77
C PRO A 90 -16.75 19.46 8.53
N ASP A 91 -16.37 18.93 7.38
CA ASP A 91 -16.99 19.18 6.09
C ASP A 91 -16.90 17.99 5.14
N THR A 92 -17.56 18.11 3.98
CA THR A 92 -17.55 17.14 2.89
C THR A 92 -16.56 17.48 1.78
N GLY A 93 -15.68 18.47 1.99
CA GLY A 93 -14.71 18.91 1.00
C GLY A 93 -13.64 17.87 0.70
N VAL A 94 -12.99 18.06 -0.44
CA VAL A 94 -11.78 17.31 -0.82
C VAL A 94 -10.60 17.81 0.00
N HIS A 95 -9.93 16.89 0.71
CA HIS A 95 -8.75 17.19 1.52
C HIS A 95 -7.71 16.07 1.36
N ALA A 96 -6.98 16.12 0.26
CA ALA A 96 -5.88 15.20 0.03
C ALA A 96 -4.69 15.50 0.95
N ASN A 97 -3.91 14.47 1.24
CA ASN A 97 -2.59 14.63 1.84
C ASN A 97 -1.59 15.03 0.74
N ALA A 98 -1.53 16.31 0.44
CA ALA A 98 -0.69 16.88 -0.62
C ALA A 98 -0.30 18.32 -0.27
N GLU A 99 0.56 18.93 -1.09
CA GLU A 99 0.80 20.38 -1.04
C GLU A 99 -0.49 21.14 -1.41
N GLU A 100 -1.17 20.67 -2.46
CA GLU A 100 -2.48 21.17 -2.88
C GLU A 100 -3.58 20.19 -2.43
N GLU A 101 -4.38 20.53 -1.44
CA GLU A 101 -5.40 19.63 -0.88
C GLU A 101 -6.47 19.18 -1.88
N SER A 102 -6.65 19.88 -3.00
CA SER A 102 -7.53 19.48 -4.09
C SER A 102 -6.97 18.30 -4.92
N HIS A 103 -5.69 17.97 -4.81
CA HIS A 103 -5.04 16.92 -5.58
C HIS A 103 -5.33 15.52 -5.02
N SER A 104 -6.60 15.13 -5.05
CA SER A 104 -7.04 13.77 -4.72
C SER A 104 -6.46 12.72 -5.68
N PHE A 105 -6.58 11.43 -5.34
CA PHE A 105 -6.16 10.36 -6.23
C PHE A 105 -6.95 10.35 -7.53
N SER A 106 -8.27 10.64 -7.49
CA SER A 106 -9.08 10.81 -8.68
C SER A 106 -8.59 11.98 -9.53
N TYR A 107 -8.27 13.12 -8.91
CA TYR A 107 -7.74 14.27 -9.61
C TYR A 107 -6.40 13.98 -10.31
N LEU A 108 -5.52 13.21 -9.67
CA LEU A 108 -4.28 12.77 -10.31
C LEU A 108 -4.54 11.99 -11.59
N VAL A 109 -5.48 11.04 -11.57
CA VAL A 109 -5.79 10.20 -12.73
C VAL A 109 -6.50 11.01 -13.81
N ASP A 110 -7.55 11.75 -13.44
CA ASP A 110 -8.50 12.34 -14.38
C ASP A 110 -8.04 13.69 -14.96
N ALA A 111 -7.14 14.41 -14.25
CA ALA A 111 -6.75 15.77 -14.61
C ALA A 111 -5.25 16.00 -14.73
N VAL A 112 -4.44 15.37 -13.86
CA VAL A 112 -2.98 15.60 -13.89
C VAL A 112 -2.32 14.75 -14.97
N PHE A 113 -2.65 13.46 -15.00
CA PHE A 113 -2.07 12.57 -16.01
C PHE A 113 -2.92 12.56 -17.28
N ASP A 114 -4.25 12.42 -17.17
CA ASP A 114 -5.18 12.31 -18.32
C ASP A 114 -4.62 11.37 -19.41
N ASP A 115 -4.08 10.23 -18.95
CA ASP A 115 -3.35 9.26 -19.76
C ASP A 115 -4.10 7.92 -19.73
N SER A 116 -4.40 7.35 -20.90
CA SER A 116 -5.11 6.07 -21.01
C SER A 116 -4.39 4.89 -20.34
N ARG A 117 -3.13 5.04 -19.96
CA ARG A 117 -2.35 4.05 -19.21
C ARG A 117 -2.49 4.21 -17.70
N VAL A 118 -3.16 5.26 -17.21
CA VAL A 118 -3.35 5.53 -15.78
C VAL A 118 -4.83 5.47 -15.47
N SER A 119 -5.21 4.62 -14.55
CA SER A 119 -6.59 4.40 -14.16
C SER A 119 -6.75 4.25 -12.65
N LYS A 120 -7.97 4.12 -12.19
CA LYS A 120 -8.30 3.93 -10.77
C LYS A 120 -9.40 2.89 -10.59
N TYR A 121 -9.39 2.20 -9.45
CA TYR A 121 -10.43 1.25 -9.08
C TYR A 121 -10.71 1.29 -7.57
N LEU A 122 -11.91 1.72 -7.18
CA LEU A 122 -12.38 1.66 -5.80
C LEU A 122 -13.06 0.31 -5.55
N LEU A 123 -12.56 -0.44 -4.58
CA LEU A 123 -13.09 -1.78 -4.24
C LEU A 123 -14.37 -1.74 -3.41
N ASP A 124 -14.75 -0.58 -2.87
CA ASP A 124 -15.94 -0.42 -2.02
C ASP A 124 -17.24 -0.92 -2.64
N PRO A 125 -17.54 -0.71 -3.93
CA PRO A 125 -18.75 -1.23 -4.56
C PRO A 125 -18.87 -2.77 -4.55
N ILE A 126 -17.73 -3.47 -4.61
CA ILE A 126 -17.70 -4.94 -4.65
C ILE A 126 -17.35 -5.59 -3.31
N ARG A 127 -17.16 -4.80 -2.24
CA ARG A 127 -16.61 -5.23 -0.95
C ARG A 127 -17.33 -6.40 -0.26
N GLU A 128 -18.58 -6.66 -0.62
CA GLU A 128 -19.39 -7.76 -0.07
C GLU A 128 -19.80 -8.79 -1.13
N THR A 129 -19.34 -8.63 -2.37
CA THR A 129 -19.65 -9.50 -3.50
C THR A 129 -18.64 -10.64 -3.57
N PHE A 130 -19.10 -11.88 -3.43
CA PHE A 130 -18.25 -13.06 -3.64
C PHE A 130 -18.63 -13.75 -4.94
N ILE A 131 -17.61 -14.15 -5.71
CA ILE A 131 -17.73 -14.81 -7.01
C ILE A 131 -17.12 -16.21 -6.97
N SER A 132 -17.58 -17.10 -7.84
CA SER A 132 -17.02 -18.44 -7.98
C SER A 132 -15.64 -18.43 -8.64
N LYS A 133 -14.93 -19.55 -8.55
CA LYS A 133 -13.59 -19.66 -9.14
C LYS A 133 -13.63 -19.60 -10.67
N GLU A 134 -14.73 -20.02 -11.26
CA GLU A 134 -14.95 -20.10 -12.71
C GLU A 134 -15.49 -18.79 -13.30
N ASP A 135 -15.91 -17.85 -12.45
CA ASP A 135 -16.42 -16.55 -12.90
C ASP A 135 -15.27 -15.56 -13.12
N HIS A 136 -14.91 -15.33 -14.38
CA HIS A 136 -13.90 -14.37 -14.80
C HIS A 136 -14.50 -13.07 -15.35
N SER A 137 -15.82 -12.90 -15.28
CA SER A 137 -16.54 -11.77 -15.87
C SER A 137 -17.09 -10.79 -14.86
N THR A 138 -17.43 -11.24 -13.66
CA THR A 138 -18.04 -10.44 -12.61
C THR A 138 -16.97 -9.90 -11.67
N ASP A 139 -17.04 -8.61 -11.35
CA ASP A 139 -16.18 -8.01 -10.33
C ASP A 139 -16.66 -8.43 -8.93
N GLY A 140 -15.70 -8.83 -8.07
CA GLY A 140 -16.02 -9.35 -6.75
C GLY A 140 -14.79 -9.89 -6.04
N TYR A 141 -15.03 -10.70 -5.02
CA TYR A 141 -13.96 -11.31 -4.22
C TYR A 141 -14.00 -12.84 -4.33
N ARG A 142 -12.83 -13.46 -4.33
CA ARG A 142 -12.68 -14.89 -4.14
C ARG A 142 -12.12 -15.19 -2.76
N LYS A 143 -12.61 -16.27 -2.13
CA LYS A 143 -12.12 -16.75 -0.83
C LYS A 143 -10.90 -17.63 -0.99
N LEU A 144 -9.93 -17.44 -0.09
CA LEU A 144 -8.79 -18.31 0.11
C LEU A 144 -8.67 -18.61 1.61
N PHE A 145 -9.28 -19.72 2.06
CA PHE A 145 -9.42 -20.05 3.48
C PHE A 145 -10.13 -18.92 4.26
N ASN A 146 -9.42 -18.23 5.14
CA ASN A 146 -9.94 -17.16 5.99
C ASN A 146 -9.50 -15.76 5.54
N VAL A 147 -9.01 -15.63 4.31
CA VAL A 147 -8.77 -14.36 3.63
C VAL A 147 -9.48 -14.36 2.28
N SER A 148 -9.65 -13.19 1.69
CA SER A 148 -10.22 -13.03 0.36
C SER A 148 -9.35 -12.10 -0.47
N TYR A 149 -9.52 -12.12 -1.78
CA TYR A 149 -8.79 -11.25 -2.69
C TYR A 149 -9.69 -10.75 -3.80
N PRO A 150 -9.52 -9.50 -4.26
CA PRO A 150 -10.36 -8.91 -5.28
C PRO A 150 -10.05 -9.48 -6.67
N CYS A 151 -11.12 -9.55 -7.46
CA CYS A 151 -11.12 -9.83 -8.89
C CYS A 151 -11.92 -8.71 -9.55
N PHE A 152 -11.30 -7.96 -10.47
CA PHE A 152 -11.94 -6.82 -11.11
C PHE A 152 -11.37 -6.53 -12.49
N THR A 153 -12.11 -5.79 -13.30
CA THR A 153 -11.69 -5.40 -14.64
C THR A 153 -11.27 -3.94 -14.64
N THR A 154 -10.07 -3.65 -15.11
CA THR A 154 -9.51 -2.29 -15.17
C THR A 154 -10.13 -1.47 -16.31
N ALA A 155 -9.86 -0.17 -16.35
CA ALA A 155 -10.34 0.70 -17.42
C ALA A 155 -9.79 0.32 -18.82
N LYS A 156 -8.59 -0.28 -18.89
CA LYS A 156 -8.04 -0.84 -20.15
C LYS A 156 -8.59 -2.22 -20.50
N GLY A 157 -9.45 -2.78 -19.67
CA GLY A 157 -10.03 -4.10 -19.91
C GLY A 157 -9.19 -5.27 -19.40
N ASN A 158 -8.12 -5.03 -18.63
CA ASN A 158 -7.36 -6.09 -18.00
C ASN A 158 -8.18 -6.73 -16.87
N ARG A 159 -8.40 -8.04 -16.94
CA ARG A 159 -9.08 -8.80 -15.90
C ARG A 159 -8.10 -9.19 -14.81
N ILE A 160 -8.11 -8.44 -13.72
CA ILE A 160 -7.25 -8.69 -12.57
C ILE A 160 -7.88 -9.72 -11.64
N GLU A 161 -7.13 -10.74 -11.29
CA GLU A 161 -7.41 -11.64 -10.19
C GLU A 161 -6.18 -11.60 -9.27
N LEU A 162 -6.27 -10.85 -8.18
CA LEU A 162 -5.08 -10.39 -7.45
C LEU A 162 -4.11 -11.53 -7.11
N LYS A 163 -4.62 -12.70 -6.76
CA LYS A 163 -3.77 -13.85 -6.43
C LYS A 163 -3.17 -14.50 -7.67
N GLU A 164 -3.98 -14.69 -8.71
CA GLU A 164 -3.62 -15.54 -9.86
C GLU A 164 -2.84 -14.75 -10.93
N GLY A 165 -3.13 -13.46 -11.10
CA GLY A 165 -2.53 -12.62 -12.14
C GLY A 165 -3.57 -11.91 -13.00
N ILE A 166 -3.28 -11.74 -14.29
CA ILE A 166 -4.15 -11.14 -15.29
C ILE A 166 -4.73 -12.26 -16.14
N TRP A 167 -6.07 -12.40 -16.13
CA TRP A 167 -6.75 -13.42 -16.92
C TRP A 167 -6.84 -13.04 -18.40
N ASN A 168 -6.34 -13.88 -19.30
CA ASN A 168 -6.32 -13.66 -20.74
C ASN A 168 -7.29 -14.55 -21.53
N SER A 169 -8.30 -15.11 -20.87
CA SER A 169 -9.32 -16.06 -21.36
C SER A 169 -8.88 -17.53 -21.42
N GLU A 170 -7.61 -17.83 -21.21
CA GLU A 170 -7.08 -19.22 -21.23
C GLU A 170 -6.18 -19.50 -20.02
N SER A 171 -5.39 -18.53 -19.62
CA SER A 171 -4.40 -18.64 -18.56
C SER A 171 -4.20 -17.32 -17.82
N TYR A 172 -3.26 -17.28 -16.88
CA TYR A 172 -2.92 -16.07 -16.12
C TYR A 172 -1.53 -15.57 -16.46
N ASP A 173 -1.48 -14.35 -16.97
CA ASP A 173 -0.21 -13.65 -17.17
C ASP A 173 0.30 -13.10 -15.83
N GLN A 174 1.63 -13.18 -15.61
CA GLN A 174 2.28 -12.80 -14.35
C GLN A 174 2.92 -11.40 -14.37
N ASN A 175 2.62 -10.60 -15.37
CA ASN A 175 3.03 -9.20 -15.47
C ASN A 175 2.16 -8.26 -14.61
N LEU A 176 1.62 -8.76 -13.50
CA LEU A 176 0.90 -8.00 -12.49
C LEU A 176 1.84 -7.66 -11.33
N LYS A 177 2.07 -6.39 -11.07
CA LYS A 177 2.87 -5.88 -9.95
C LYS A 177 2.00 -5.11 -8.97
N VAL A 178 2.30 -5.21 -7.69
CA VAL A 178 1.66 -4.40 -6.65
C VAL A 178 2.72 -3.57 -5.96
N ILE A 179 2.53 -2.26 -5.92
CA ILE A 179 3.30 -1.33 -5.11
C ILE A 179 2.38 -0.84 -3.99
N ASN A 180 2.77 -1.04 -2.74
CA ASN A 180 1.99 -0.63 -1.59
C ASN A 180 2.55 0.68 -1.04
N ILE A 181 1.72 1.74 -0.97
CA ILE A 181 2.10 3.06 -0.43
C ILE A 181 1.26 3.34 0.81
N PRO A 182 1.58 2.72 1.95
CA PRO A 182 0.91 3.00 3.21
C PRO A 182 1.31 4.35 3.79
N VAL A 183 0.42 4.95 4.60
CA VAL A 183 0.76 6.08 5.48
C VAL A 183 1.06 5.58 6.88
N LEU A 184 2.13 6.09 7.51
CA LEU A 184 2.44 5.77 8.90
C LEU A 184 1.55 6.56 9.86
N LYS A 185 0.77 5.86 10.67
CA LYS A 185 -0.10 6.48 11.68
C LYS A 185 -0.44 5.53 12.83
N HIS A 186 -0.89 6.08 13.94
CA HIS A 186 -1.48 5.32 15.04
C HIS A 186 -2.69 4.49 14.59
N HIS A 187 -2.94 3.39 15.27
CA HIS A 187 -4.14 2.57 15.15
C HIS A 187 -4.56 1.99 16.50
N ASP A 188 -5.76 2.34 16.96
CA ASP A 188 -6.28 1.99 18.30
C ASP A 188 -6.22 0.49 18.62
N GLY A 189 -6.38 -0.38 17.64
CA GLY A 189 -6.47 -1.83 17.87
C GLY A 189 -5.17 -2.60 17.73
N CYS A 190 -4.14 -2.03 17.10
CA CYS A 190 -2.89 -2.76 16.83
C CYS A 190 -1.62 -1.88 16.93
N GLY A 191 -1.74 -0.66 17.42
CA GLY A 191 -0.66 0.30 17.60
C GLY A 191 -0.39 1.16 16.37
N ILE A 192 -0.25 0.56 15.20
CA ILE A 192 0.08 1.30 13.98
C ILE A 192 -0.72 0.87 12.75
N THR A 193 -0.86 1.78 11.79
CA THR A 193 -1.05 1.50 10.38
C THR A 193 0.29 1.69 9.68
N GLY A 194 0.75 0.64 9.00
CA GLY A 194 1.97 0.58 8.22
C GLY A 194 1.76 -0.30 6.99
N ALA A 195 2.80 -0.93 6.48
CA ALA A 195 2.76 -1.76 5.28
C ALA A 195 1.81 -2.96 5.41
N LEU A 196 1.88 -3.68 6.52
CA LEU A 196 1.04 -4.86 6.76
C LEU A 196 -0.43 -4.49 6.85
N LYS A 197 -0.77 -3.55 7.74
CA LYS A 197 -2.16 -3.14 7.99
C LYS A 197 -2.80 -2.46 6.79
N SER A 198 -2.05 -1.68 6.04
CA SER A 198 -2.54 -1.08 4.79
C SER A 198 -2.96 -2.16 3.79
N PHE A 199 -2.13 -3.18 3.60
CA PHE A 199 -2.44 -4.26 2.65
C PHE A 199 -3.59 -5.16 3.11
N TYR A 200 -3.83 -5.27 4.41
CA TYR A 200 -5.04 -5.91 4.95
C TYR A 200 -6.33 -5.26 4.44
N GLY A 201 -6.32 -3.96 4.15
CA GLY A 201 -7.43 -3.23 3.56
C GLY A 201 -7.90 -3.75 2.20
N VAL A 202 -7.12 -4.58 1.52
CA VAL A 202 -7.50 -5.21 0.24
C VAL A 202 -8.55 -6.33 0.40
N LEU A 203 -8.73 -6.87 1.61
CA LEU A 203 -9.74 -7.90 1.90
C LEU A 203 -11.18 -7.41 1.65
N SER A 204 -12.08 -8.35 1.38
CA SER A 204 -13.51 -8.09 1.43
C SER A 204 -13.94 -7.57 2.80
N MET A 205 -14.92 -6.67 2.82
CA MET A 205 -15.54 -6.17 4.06
C MET A 205 -16.13 -7.28 4.91
N ALA A 206 -16.71 -8.31 4.29
CA ALA A 206 -17.27 -9.44 5.00
C ALA A 206 -16.20 -10.19 5.83
N ASP A 207 -14.99 -10.32 5.27
CA ASP A 207 -13.84 -10.90 5.99
C ASP A 207 -13.24 -9.94 7.01
N GLY A 208 -13.20 -8.64 6.70
CA GLY A 208 -12.61 -7.61 7.57
C GLY A 208 -13.43 -7.26 8.82
N LYS A 209 -14.75 -7.51 8.81
CA LYS A 209 -15.66 -7.17 9.92
C LYS A 209 -15.53 -8.08 11.15
N GLU A 210 -15.00 -9.27 11.03
CA GLU A 210 -14.88 -10.18 12.16
C GLU A 210 -13.83 -9.64 13.16
N GLY A 211 -14.26 -9.40 14.41
CA GLY A 211 -13.45 -8.74 15.43
C GLY A 211 -12.10 -9.40 15.66
N GLU A 212 -12.06 -10.73 15.81
CA GLU A 212 -10.79 -11.47 15.94
C GLU A 212 -9.82 -11.24 14.78
N ARG A 213 -10.34 -11.14 13.56
CA ARG A 213 -9.51 -10.93 12.36
C ARG A 213 -8.89 -9.54 12.36
N HIS A 214 -9.63 -8.53 12.82
CA HIS A 214 -9.18 -7.15 12.81
C HIS A 214 -8.21 -6.83 13.94
N TYR A 215 -8.29 -7.52 15.07
CA TYR A 215 -7.49 -7.27 16.27
C TYR A 215 -6.56 -8.44 16.60
N GLU A 216 -7.06 -9.50 17.15
CA GLU A 216 -6.24 -10.60 17.70
C GLU A 216 -5.47 -11.39 16.62
N LYS A 217 -6.08 -11.60 15.45
CA LYS A 217 -5.50 -12.38 14.35
C LYS A 217 -5.07 -11.51 13.16
N LEU A 218 -5.02 -10.19 13.35
CA LEU A 218 -4.68 -9.25 12.28
C LEU A 218 -3.34 -9.60 11.61
N GLY A 219 -2.30 -9.88 12.40
CA GLY A 219 -0.99 -10.25 11.87
C GLY A 219 -1.02 -11.52 11.02
N GLN A 220 -1.80 -12.53 11.44
CA GLN A 220 -1.97 -13.76 10.64
C GLN A 220 -2.60 -13.47 9.29
N HIS A 221 -3.63 -12.61 9.24
CA HIS A 221 -4.32 -12.29 8.00
C HIS A 221 -3.46 -11.42 7.09
N CYS A 222 -2.75 -10.43 7.65
CA CYS A 222 -1.75 -9.65 6.90
C CYS A 222 -0.68 -10.57 6.31
N GLY A 223 -0.13 -11.47 7.12
CA GLY A 223 0.85 -12.46 6.67
C GLY A 223 0.32 -13.37 5.54
N LYS A 224 -0.94 -13.83 5.66
CA LYS A 224 -1.56 -14.66 4.60
C LYS A 224 -1.80 -13.88 3.31
N MET A 225 -2.23 -12.62 3.40
CA MET A 225 -2.36 -11.77 2.22
C MET A 225 -1.03 -11.62 1.49
N MET A 226 0.04 -11.33 2.23
CA MET A 226 1.38 -11.17 1.65
C MET A 226 1.95 -12.50 1.09
N ALA A 227 1.81 -13.62 1.82
CA ALA A 227 2.46 -14.87 1.47
C ALA A 227 1.65 -15.73 0.48
N LYS A 228 0.31 -15.68 0.54
CA LYS A 228 -0.55 -16.60 -0.22
C LYS A 228 -1.39 -15.94 -1.31
N VAL A 229 -1.63 -14.64 -1.21
CA VAL A 229 -2.34 -13.91 -2.25
C VAL A 229 -1.32 -13.25 -3.18
N ARG A 230 -0.73 -12.16 -2.76
CA ARG A 230 0.32 -11.47 -3.52
C ARG A 230 1.09 -10.52 -2.63
N ALA A 231 2.40 -10.70 -2.55
CA ALA A 231 3.26 -9.71 -1.92
C ALA A 231 3.42 -8.49 -2.83
N PRO A 232 3.39 -7.27 -2.28
CA PRO A 232 3.88 -6.11 -3.00
C PRO A 232 5.35 -6.30 -3.41
N VAL A 233 5.70 -5.88 -4.63
CA VAL A 233 7.10 -5.89 -5.09
C VAL A 233 7.97 -4.92 -4.30
N ILE A 234 7.35 -3.90 -3.72
CA ILE A 234 7.94 -2.95 -2.78
C ILE A 234 6.85 -2.30 -1.93
N ASN A 235 7.17 -1.99 -0.69
CA ASN A 235 6.38 -1.12 0.19
C ASN A 235 7.10 0.22 0.31
N ILE A 236 6.41 1.33 0.05
CA ILE A 236 6.91 2.70 0.18
C ILE A 236 6.08 3.39 1.27
N LEU A 237 6.57 3.38 2.49
CA LEU A 237 5.85 3.94 3.63
C LEU A 237 5.97 5.47 3.62
N ASP A 238 4.84 6.12 3.49
CA ASP A 238 4.72 7.56 3.59
C ASP A 238 4.84 7.99 5.06
N CYS A 239 5.92 8.70 5.35
CA CYS A 239 6.22 9.31 6.64
C CYS A 239 6.50 10.81 6.48
N ILE A 240 5.95 11.47 5.45
CA ILE A 240 6.07 12.92 5.30
C ILE A 240 5.32 13.59 6.45
N TRP A 241 4.09 13.15 6.68
CA TRP A 241 3.30 13.49 7.85
C TRP A 241 2.95 12.20 8.61
N VAL A 242 3.31 12.16 9.88
CA VAL A 242 3.02 11.03 10.76
C VAL A 242 1.97 11.44 11.77
N THR A 243 0.96 10.61 11.99
CA THR A 243 -0.16 10.97 12.84
C THR A 243 -0.25 10.09 14.07
N GLN A 244 -0.56 10.73 15.22
CA GLN A 244 -0.62 10.12 16.55
C GLN A 244 -2.02 9.61 16.91
N VAL A 245 -3.00 9.77 16.00
CA VAL A 245 -4.39 9.34 16.20
C VAL A 245 -4.88 8.49 15.04
N ALA A 246 -5.80 7.58 15.30
CA ALA A 246 -6.22 6.55 14.36
C ALA A 246 -6.89 7.10 13.08
N TRP A 247 -7.77 8.07 13.23
CA TRP A 247 -8.50 8.73 12.11
C TRP A 247 -7.78 9.95 11.55
N ALA A 248 -6.66 10.03 11.78
CA ALA A 248 -5.63 10.97 11.66
C ALA A 248 -5.64 11.97 10.52
N GLY A 249 -5.03 13.06 10.83
CA GLY A 249 -4.89 14.22 9.98
C GLY A 249 -5.87 15.32 10.28
N TYR A 250 -6.80 15.06 11.21
CA TYR A 250 -7.68 16.10 11.70
C TYR A 250 -7.96 15.91 13.22
N PRO A 251 -7.88 16.94 14.03
CA PRO A 251 -7.33 18.26 13.66
C PRO A 251 -5.81 18.20 13.36
N PRO A 252 -5.25 19.18 12.62
CA PRO A 252 -3.85 19.13 12.14
C PRO A 252 -2.79 19.00 13.22
N GLU A 253 -3.04 19.49 14.44
CA GLU A 253 -2.13 19.38 15.59
C GLU A 253 -1.82 17.93 16.03
N ASN A 254 -2.63 16.98 15.60
CA ASN A 254 -2.39 15.56 15.85
C ASN A 254 -1.42 14.94 14.83
N THR A 255 -0.77 15.76 14.03
CA THR A 255 0.18 15.32 13.01
C THR A 255 1.54 15.96 13.19
N THR A 256 2.59 15.21 12.88
CA THR A 256 3.97 15.70 12.94
C THR A 256 4.65 15.50 11.59
N ARG A 257 5.24 16.58 11.07
CA ARG A 257 6.01 16.54 9.83
C ARG A 257 7.37 15.90 10.06
N ARG A 258 7.69 14.87 9.27
CA ARG A 258 8.96 14.13 9.35
C ARG A 258 9.76 14.19 8.06
N ASP A 259 9.12 14.55 6.94
CA ASP A 259 9.75 14.67 5.61
C ASP A 259 10.55 13.41 5.21
N GLN A 260 9.99 12.23 5.46
CA GLN A 260 10.67 10.96 5.21
C GLN A 260 9.80 10.02 4.37
N LEU A 261 10.45 9.23 3.53
CA LEU A 261 9.88 8.06 2.87
C LEU A 261 10.77 6.87 3.21
N LEU A 262 10.15 5.76 3.62
CA LEU A 262 10.85 4.51 3.84
C LEU A 262 10.44 3.51 2.78
N ALA A 263 11.38 2.69 2.31
CA ALA A 263 11.06 1.66 1.34
C ALA A 263 11.72 0.33 1.72
N SER A 264 10.94 -0.76 1.62
CA SER A 264 11.43 -2.12 1.89
C SER A 264 10.60 -3.16 1.14
N ILE A 265 11.23 -4.28 0.78
CA ILE A 265 10.55 -5.51 0.38
C ILE A 265 10.06 -6.31 1.58
N ASP A 266 10.64 -6.10 2.76
CA ASP A 266 10.23 -6.71 4.03
C ASP A 266 9.24 -5.78 4.75
N PRO A 267 7.92 -6.07 4.73
CA PRO A 267 6.92 -5.25 5.38
C PRO A 267 6.98 -5.33 6.91
N VAL A 268 7.50 -6.42 7.46
CA VAL A 268 7.58 -6.64 8.91
C VAL A 268 8.71 -5.80 9.51
N ALA A 269 9.89 -5.85 8.90
CA ALA A 269 11.03 -5.01 9.29
C ALA A 269 10.71 -3.52 9.12
N LEU A 270 10.00 -3.16 8.03
CA LEU A 270 9.59 -1.79 7.75
C LEU A 270 8.67 -1.25 8.86
N ASP A 271 7.62 -1.99 9.20
CA ASP A 271 6.66 -1.59 10.22
C ASP A 271 7.30 -1.56 11.63
N TYR A 272 8.16 -2.55 11.95
CA TYR A 272 8.91 -2.58 13.21
C TYR A 272 9.80 -1.33 13.35
N TRP A 273 10.61 -1.04 12.33
CA TRP A 273 11.56 0.07 12.38
C TRP A 273 10.84 1.42 12.41
N ALA A 274 9.83 1.61 11.56
CA ALA A 274 9.10 2.86 11.46
C ALA A 274 8.33 3.18 12.76
N SER A 275 7.69 2.19 13.37
CA SER A 275 6.98 2.40 14.63
C SER A 275 7.93 2.78 15.76
N LYS A 276 9.06 2.10 15.87
CA LYS A 276 10.05 2.31 16.94
C LYS A 276 10.82 3.62 16.81
N HIS A 277 11.22 3.97 15.57
CA HIS A 277 12.17 5.06 15.34
C HIS A 277 11.54 6.34 14.78
N LEU A 278 10.33 6.27 14.23
CA LEU A 278 9.66 7.45 13.70
C LEU A 278 8.39 7.83 14.46
N LEU A 279 7.51 6.88 14.78
CA LEU A 279 6.26 7.20 15.44
C LEU A 279 6.43 7.34 16.96
N TYR A 280 7.03 6.34 17.63
CA TYR A 280 7.24 6.37 19.07
C TYR A 280 7.94 7.63 19.60
N PRO A 281 9.02 8.16 18.95
CA PRO A 281 9.70 9.35 19.43
C PRO A 281 8.90 10.66 19.34
N ILE A 282 7.69 10.64 18.73
CA ILE A 282 6.84 11.84 18.62
C ILE A 282 6.12 12.13 19.93
N ASP A 283 5.57 11.10 20.55
CA ASP A 283 4.70 11.23 21.74
C ASP A 283 5.09 10.34 22.90
N ASN A 284 6.08 9.46 22.72
CA ASN A 284 6.51 8.44 23.66
C ASN A 284 5.35 7.51 24.11
N ASN A 285 4.32 7.34 23.28
CA ASN A 285 3.26 6.41 23.52
C ASN A 285 3.75 4.97 23.31
N ASP A 286 3.78 4.17 24.38
CA ASP A 286 4.28 2.80 24.34
C ASP A 286 3.51 1.90 23.35
N GLU A 287 2.29 2.25 22.96
CA GLU A 287 1.53 1.54 21.90
C GLU A 287 2.23 1.57 20.54
N HIS A 288 3.09 2.56 20.31
CA HIS A 288 3.88 2.70 19.09
C HIS A 288 5.23 1.96 19.16
N HIS A 289 5.59 1.38 20.31
CA HIS A 289 6.88 0.73 20.49
C HIS A 289 6.74 -0.81 20.44
N PRO A 290 7.26 -1.48 19.39
CA PRO A 290 7.03 -2.91 19.19
C PRO A 290 7.65 -3.81 20.27
N ASP A 291 8.62 -3.32 21.05
CA ASP A 291 9.23 -4.09 22.14
C ASP A 291 8.58 -3.79 23.51
N LYS A 292 7.68 -2.80 23.59
CA LYS A 292 6.97 -2.43 24.82
C LYS A 292 5.49 -2.79 24.76
N PHE A 293 4.85 -2.68 23.60
CA PHE A 293 3.42 -2.94 23.43
C PHE A 293 3.17 -4.34 22.87
N ALA A 294 2.66 -5.22 23.74
CA ALA A 294 2.47 -6.63 23.41
C ALA A 294 1.54 -6.86 22.20
N VAL A 295 0.53 -6.02 22.01
CA VAL A 295 -0.42 -6.15 20.88
C VAL A 295 0.30 -5.89 19.55
N LEU A 296 1.07 -4.81 19.43
CA LEU A 296 1.86 -4.53 18.24
C LEU A 296 2.91 -5.61 18.00
N ARG A 297 3.62 -6.03 19.04
CA ARG A 297 4.60 -7.13 18.94
C ARG A 297 3.96 -8.41 18.43
N ASN A 298 2.80 -8.78 18.96
CA ASN A 298 2.06 -9.96 18.53
C ASN A 298 1.62 -9.86 17.07
N HIS A 299 1.09 -8.71 16.65
CA HIS A 299 0.71 -8.43 15.26
C HIS A 299 1.88 -8.68 14.30
N LEU A 300 3.02 -8.08 14.57
CA LEU A 300 4.22 -8.21 13.73
C LEU A 300 4.78 -9.66 13.77
N THR A 301 4.76 -10.32 14.94
CA THR A 301 5.23 -11.70 15.10
C THR A 301 4.36 -12.68 14.30
N GLN A 302 3.04 -12.57 14.39
CA GLN A 302 2.12 -13.41 13.63
C GLN A 302 2.34 -13.26 12.12
N ALA A 303 2.48 -12.02 11.62
CA ALA A 303 2.75 -11.76 10.22
C ALA A 303 4.07 -12.40 9.79
N LYS A 304 5.15 -12.19 10.55
CA LYS A 304 6.47 -12.79 10.30
C LYS A 304 6.38 -14.31 10.24
N ASP A 305 5.74 -14.94 11.21
CA ASP A 305 5.69 -16.40 11.32
C ASP A 305 4.93 -17.01 10.14
N VAL A 306 3.79 -16.41 9.75
CA VAL A 306 3.05 -16.86 8.56
C VAL A 306 3.88 -16.67 7.29
N ILE A 307 4.44 -15.49 7.06
CA ILE A 307 5.24 -15.23 5.86
C ILE A 307 6.43 -16.22 5.77
N ASN A 308 7.14 -16.41 6.88
CA ASN A 308 8.32 -17.25 6.92
C ASN A 308 8.00 -18.75 6.80
N SER A 309 6.84 -19.20 7.29
CA SER A 309 6.39 -20.60 7.12
C SER A 309 6.06 -20.92 5.66
N GLU A 310 5.67 -19.92 4.87
CA GLU A 310 5.35 -20.07 3.43
C GLU A 310 6.57 -19.79 2.51
N GLY A 311 7.77 -19.71 3.06
CA GLY A 311 9.00 -19.52 2.29
C GLY A 311 9.52 -18.08 2.23
N GLY A 312 8.83 -17.12 2.85
CA GLY A 312 9.19 -15.70 2.81
C GLY A 312 8.55 -14.94 1.64
N ILE A 313 9.00 -13.72 1.40
CA ILE A 313 8.61 -12.90 0.25
C ILE A 313 9.71 -13.00 -0.81
N ASN A 314 9.37 -13.49 -2.00
CA ASN A 314 10.32 -13.73 -3.09
C ASN A 314 11.54 -14.55 -2.64
N GLY A 315 11.32 -15.56 -1.76
CA GLY A 315 12.38 -16.40 -1.22
C GLY A 315 13.18 -15.79 -0.06
N HIS A 316 12.90 -14.56 0.33
CA HIS A 316 13.56 -13.88 1.44
C HIS A 316 12.73 -13.95 2.71
N LYS A 317 13.34 -14.39 3.81
CA LYS A 317 12.70 -14.35 5.13
C LYS A 317 12.56 -12.92 5.62
N VAL A 318 11.43 -12.64 6.26
CA VAL A 318 11.17 -11.35 6.93
C VAL A 318 11.63 -11.41 8.39
N THR A 319 12.00 -10.27 8.97
CA THR A 319 12.62 -10.23 10.30
C THR A 319 11.97 -9.25 11.27
N LEU A 320 12.05 -9.57 12.57
CA LEU A 320 11.81 -8.67 13.70
C LEU A 320 13.07 -8.45 14.54
N ASN A 321 14.19 -9.03 14.10
CA ASN A 321 15.45 -8.78 14.78
C ASN A 321 16.08 -7.50 14.23
N GLU A 322 16.16 -6.49 15.08
CA GLU A 322 16.66 -5.17 14.68
C GLU A 322 18.10 -5.22 14.15
N SER A 323 18.92 -6.14 14.68
CA SER A 323 20.30 -6.32 14.20
C SER A 323 20.40 -6.81 12.75
N ASP A 324 19.33 -7.38 12.21
CA ASP A 324 19.25 -7.86 10.83
C ASP A 324 18.65 -6.80 9.88
N ILE A 325 18.20 -5.65 10.43
CA ILE A 325 17.61 -4.58 9.65
C ILE A 325 18.68 -3.58 9.24
N ASN A 326 19.06 -3.61 7.96
CA ASN A 326 20.00 -2.66 7.42
C ASN A 326 19.27 -1.41 6.92
N VAL A 327 19.48 -0.28 7.61
CA VAL A 327 18.89 1.01 7.26
C VAL A 327 19.88 1.85 6.49
N HIS A 328 19.50 2.24 5.27
CA HIS A 328 20.28 3.13 4.42
C HIS A 328 19.54 4.45 4.26
N THR A 329 20.18 5.53 4.63
CA THR A 329 19.61 6.87 4.56
C THR A 329 20.19 7.64 3.37
N LEU A 330 19.28 8.17 2.53
CA LEU A 330 19.62 9.12 1.48
C LEU A 330 18.99 10.48 1.83
N ARG A 331 19.77 11.55 1.73
CA ARG A 331 19.25 12.90 1.81
C ARG A 331 19.01 13.42 0.40
N CYS A 332 17.76 13.81 0.12
CA CYS A 332 17.44 14.53 -1.10
C CYS A 332 17.89 15.98 -0.93
N THR A 333 19.01 16.35 -1.54
CA THR A 333 19.60 17.71 -1.49
C THR A 333 19.35 18.49 -2.80
N GLY A 334 18.42 18.07 -3.63
CA GLY A 334 18.08 18.73 -4.89
C GLY A 334 17.14 19.92 -4.69
N ASN A 335 17.26 20.94 -5.54
CA ASN A 335 16.17 21.91 -5.72
C ASN A 335 14.96 21.14 -6.20
N PHE A 336 13.93 21.07 -5.38
CA PHE A 336 12.63 20.57 -5.82
C PHE A 336 12.13 21.54 -6.89
N HIS A 337 12.22 21.15 -8.16
CA HIS A 337 11.55 21.89 -9.19
C HIS A 337 10.04 21.75 -8.92
N ARG A 338 9.39 22.85 -8.60
CA ARG A 338 7.94 22.94 -8.61
C ARG A 338 7.53 22.77 -10.07
N PHE A 339 6.86 21.68 -10.35
CA PHE A 339 6.23 21.44 -11.65
C PHE A 339 4.79 21.96 -11.62
#